data_7916fef0f28baf182db60d70d3a2126d
#
_entry.id   7916fef0f28baf182db60d70d3a2126d
#
_cell.length_a   1.000
_cell.length_b   1.000
_cell.length_c   1.000
_cell.angle_alpha   90.00
_cell.angle_beta   90.00
_cell.angle_gamma   90.00
#
_symmetry.space_group_name_H-M   'P 1'
#
loop_
_entity.id
_entity.type
_entity.pdbx_description
1 polymer ?
#
loop_
_entity_poly.entity_id
_entity_poly.type
_entity_poly.pdbx_seq_one_letter_code
_entity_poly.pdbx_strand_id
1 'polypeptide(L)'
;SVVSFMLEGLTKPVIFTGSQLPIGTPRTDGKENLISSVEIAAAKDSEGHAVVPEVCIYFDNVLMRGNRASKINSDNFRAFRSPNYPPLAEAGISIRYSDRHIRKPDSWEKRPLFHKELDTRVSILKLHPGITPHIVRTILCSTDTRAVIIETYGAGNAPSKEWLLDIVKEASSMGKILLNVTQCMAGSVNMDIYATGKFLKEAGV
;
A
#
# COMPACT_ATOMS: atom_id res chain seq x y z
N SER A 1 -6.41 -0.30 -2.22
CA SER A 1 -5.24 0.54 -2.56
C SER A 1 -5.44 1.30 -3.87
N VAL A 2 -5.69 0.60 -4.99
CA VAL A 2 -5.85 1.23 -6.32
C VAL A 2 -6.87 2.36 -6.27
N VAL A 3 -8.02 2.14 -5.68
CA VAL A 3 -9.08 3.15 -5.54
C VAL A 3 -8.59 4.42 -4.82
N SER A 4 -7.62 4.30 -3.90
CA SER A 4 -7.02 5.47 -3.23
C SER A 4 -6.26 6.40 -4.19
N PHE A 5 -5.76 5.87 -5.31
CA PHE A 5 -5.07 6.64 -6.35
C PHE A 5 -6.00 7.08 -7.47
N MET A 6 -7.13 6.40 -7.63
CA MET A 6 -8.16 6.77 -8.62
C MET A 6 -9.05 7.91 -8.14
N LEU A 7 -9.18 8.11 -6.83
CA LEU A 7 -10.06 9.10 -6.21
C LEU A 7 -9.23 10.20 -5.53
N GLU A 8 -9.19 11.37 -6.13
CA GLU A 8 -8.49 12.54 -5.61
C GLU A 8 -9.48 13.57 -5.04
N GLY A 9 -9.12 14.19 -3.91
CA GLY A 9 -9.91 15.24 -3.28
C GLY A 9 -11.24 14.74 -2.69
N LEU A 10 -11.26 13.53 -2.14
CA LEU A 10 -12.47 12.99 -1.50
C LEU A 10 -12.90 13.86 -0.32
N THR A 11 -14.21 14.15 -0.29
CA THR A 11 -14.90 14.80 0.83
C THR A 11 -15.83 13.85 1.60
N LYS A 12 -15.89 12.60 1.16
CA LYS A 12 -16.71 11.53 1.75
C LYS A 12 -15.86 10.26 1.91
N PRO A 13 -16.16 9.40 2.89
CA PRO A 13 -15.45 8.13 3.04
C PRO A 13 -15.81 7.14 1.95
N VAL A 14 -14.82 6.33 1.59
CA VAL A 14 -15.01 5.09 0.82
C VAL A 14 -14.43 3.96 1.66
N ILE A 15 -15.29 3.13 2.26
CA ILE A 15 -14.85 2.09 3.18
C ILE A 15 -15.05 0.71 2.53
N PHE A 16 -13.95 0.01 2.35
CA PHE A 16 -13.95 -1.40 2.00
C PHE A 16 -14.01 -2.22 3.27
N THR A 17 -14.92 -3.18 3.30
CA THR A 17 -15.02 -4.16 4.37
C THR A 17 -15.38 -5.53 3.83
N GLY A 18 -15.46 -6.51 4.69
CA GLY A 18 -15.80 -7.89 4.35
C GLY A 18 -15.81 -8.76 5.59
N SER A 19 -15.76 -10.06 5.40
CA SER A 19 -15.72 -11.02 6.50
C SER A 19 -14.83 -12.23 6.15
N GLN A 20 -14.34 -12.90 7.18
CA GLN A 20 -13.69 -14.19 7.03
C GLN A 20 -14.71 -15.33 7.03
N LEU A 21 -15.81 -15.18 7.77
CA LEU A 21 -16.92 -16.13 7.78
C LEU A 21 -18.13 -15.51 7.07
N PRO A 22 -18.87 -16.28 6.24
CA PRO A 22 -20.09 -15.81 5.63
C PRO A 22 -21.07 -15.24 6.65
N ILE A 23 -21.77 -14.17 6.30
CA ILE A 23 -22.63 -13.42 7.24
C ILE A 23 -23.74 -14.25 7.88
N GLY A 24 -24.15 -15.35 7.24
CA GLY A 24 -25.15 -16.28 7.76
C GLY A 24 -24.61 -17.36 8.70
N THR A 25 -23.30 -17.44 8.92
CA THR A 25 -22.71 -18.47 9.79
C THR A 25 -22.62 -17.99 11.24
N PRO A 26 -22.66 -18.91 12.24
CA PRO A 26 -22.37 -18.59 13.63
C PRO A 26 -20.98 -17.96 13.77
N ARG A 27 -20.85 -16.98 14.66
CA ARG A 27 -19.59 -16.25 14.95
C ARG A 27 -19.02 -15.49 13.75
N THR A 28 -19.84 -15.15 12.76
CA THR A 28 -19.40 -14.30 11.64
C THR A 28 -18.91 -12.95 12.15
N ASP A 29 -17.79 -12.48 11.63
CA ASP A 29 -17.28 -11.12 11.77
C ASP A 29 -17.98 -10.12 10.83
N GLY A 30 -18.78 -10.62 9.87
CA GLY A 30 -19.37 -9.80 8.81
C GLY A 30 -20.37 -8.77 9.30
N LYS A 31 -21.17 -9.08 10.32
CA LYS A 31 -22.17 -8.16 10.86
C LYS A 31 -21.52 -6.95 11.51
N GLU A 32 -20.58 -7.18 12.42
CA GLU A 32 -19.87 -6.12 13.13
C GLU A 32 -19.04 -5.27 12.17
N ASN A 33 -18.34 -5.91 11.24
CA ASN A 33 -17.57 -5.20 10.22
C ASN A 33 -18.46 -4.30 9.36
N LEU A 34 -19.64 -4.76 8.95
CA LEU A 34 -20.57 -3.97 8.14
C LEU A 34 -21.18 -2.82 8.95
N ILE A 35 -21.72 -3.08 10.14
CA ILE A 35 -22.37 -2.08 10.98
C ILE A 35 -21.39 -0.95 11.32
N SER A 36 -20.22 -1.29 11.84
CA SER A 36 -19.21 -0.30 12.20
C SER A 36 -18.72 0.49 10.98
N SER A 37 -18.61 -0.15 9.81
CA SER A 37 -18.25 0.57 8.57
C SER A 37 -19.30 1.60 8.19
N VAL A 38 -20.59 1.29 8.32
CA VAL A 38 -21.69 2.22 8.02
C VAL A 38 -21.71 3.36 9.05
N GLU A 39 -21.52 3.06 10.33
CA GLU A 39 -21.44 4.06 11.40
C GLU A 39 -20.29 5.04 11.14
N ILE A 40 -19.09 4.54 10.83
CA ILE A 40 -17.94 5.38 10.48
C ILE A 40 -18.21 6.21 9.22
N ALA A 41 -18.83 5.61 8.21
CA ALA A 41 -19.14 6.32 6.97
C ALA A 41 -20.17 7.44 7.16
N ALA A 42 -21.08 7.29 8.11
CA ALA A 42 -22.10 8.28 8.46
C ALA A 42 -21.61 9.37 9.42
N ALA A 43 -20.47 9.15 10.09
CA ALA A 43 -19.95 10.06 11.11
C ALA A 43 -19.63 11.44 10.55
N LYS A 44 -20.06 12.47 11.27
CA LYS A 44 -19.86 13.89 10.94
C LYS A 44 -19.14 14.59 12.08
N ASP A 45 -18.34 15.58 11.73
CA ASP A 45 -17.77 16.55 12.67
C ASP A 45 -18.80 17.65 13.02
N SER A 46 -18.38 18.60 13.85
CA SER A 46 -19.22 19.73 14.28
C SER A 46 -19.65 20.67 13.15
N GLU A 47 -18.97 20.64 12.01
CA GLU A 47 -19.25 21.44 10.83
C GLU A 47 -20.13 20.67 9.81
N GLY A 48 -20.47 19.42 10.12
CA GLY A 48 -21.26 18.53 9.24
C GLY A 48 -20.44 17.83 8.15
N HIS A 49 -19.12 17.93 8.19
CA HIS A 49 -18.24 17.24 7.29
C HIS A 49 -17.97 15.79 7.70
N ALA A 50 -17.60 14.94 6.75
CA ALA A 50 -17.22 13.57 7.07
C ALA A 50 -16.00 13.54 7.99
N VAL A 51 -16.04 12.75 9.05
CA VAL A 51 -14.90 12.58 9.97
C VAL A 51 -13.69 12.00 9.23
N VAL A 52 -13.90 10.98 8.37
CA VAL A 52 -12.84 10.29 7.62
C VAL A 52 -13.10 10.37 6.12
N PRO A 53 -12.68 11.43 5.42
CA PRO A 53 -12.89 11.60 3.98
C PRO A 53 -11.79 10.90 3.17
N GLU A 54 -11.55 9.63 3.43
CA GLU A 54 -10.49 8.84 2.80
C GLU A 54 -11.00 7.51 2.25
N VAL A 55 -10.21 6.88 1.38
CA VAL A 55 -10.41 5.47 1.03
C VAL A 55 -9.78 4.61 2.13
N CYS A 56 -10.60 3.78 2.77
CA CYS A 56 -10.25 3.00 3.95
C CYS A 56 -10.57 1.52 3.79
N ILE A 57 -9.95 0.70 4.61
CA ILE A 57 -10.35 -0.68 4.90
C ILE A 57 -10.72 -0.75 6.37
N TYR A 58 -11.91 -1.25 6.67
CA TYR A 58 -12.34 -1.58 8.01
C TYR A 58 -12.38 -3.09 8.20
N PHE A 59 -11.67 -3.59 9.19
CA PHE A 59 -11.63 -5.01 9.51
C PHE A 59 -11.17 -5.24 10.94
N ASP A 60 -11.77 -6.21 11.66
CA ASP A 60 -11.39 -6.57 13.02
C ASP A 60 -11.28 -5.35 13.95
N ASN A 61 -12.34 -4.53 14.00
CA ASN A 61 -12.44 -3.32 14.83
C ASN A 61 -11.44 -2.19 14.51
N VAL A 62 -10.76 -2.24 13.36
CA VAL A 62 -9.74 -1.26 13.00
C VAL A 62 -10.03 -0.65 11.64
N LEU A 63 -10.06 0.68 11.57
CA LEU A 63 -10.10 1.43 10.31
C LEU A 63 -8.69 1.78 9.88
N MET A 64 -8.29 1.30 8.73
CA MET A 64 -6.96 1.50 8.16
C MET A 64 -7.05 2.32 6.87
N ARG A 65 -6.04 3.16 6.60
CA ARG A 65 -5.93 3.83 5.30
C ARG A 65 -5.74 2.81 4.17
N GLY A 66 -6.54 2.90 3.13
CA GLY A 66 -6.65 1.87 2.09
C GLY A 66 -5.36 1.59 1.32
N ASN A 67 -4.50 2.59 1.11
CA ASN A 67 -3.21 2.41 0.45
C ASN A 67 -2.05 2.10 1.42
N ARG A 68 -2.34 1.93 2.72
CA ARG A 68 -1.38 1.56 3.74
C ARG A 68 -1.66 0.20 4.36
N ALA A 69 -2.76 -0.44 3.96
CA ALA A 69 -3.20 -1.73 4.48
C ALA A 69 -2.88 -2.87 3.51
N SER A 70 -2.47 -4.00 4.07
CA SER A 70 -2.22 -5.23 3.34
C SER A 70 -2.95 -6.39 4.02
N LYS A 71 -3.42 -7.35 3.20
CA LYS A 71 -3.94 -8.61 3.73
C LYS A 71 -2.76 -9.49 4.13
N ILE A 72 -2.71 -9.84 5.41
CA ILE A 72 -1.60 -10.59 6.00
C ILE A 72 -1.96 -12.03 6.37
N ASN A 73 -3.25 -12.33 6.43
CA ASN A 73 -3.72 -13.65 6.81
C ASN A 73 -4.99 -14.01 6.04
N SER A 74 -5.10 -15.25 5.60
CA SER A 74 -6.27 -15.80 4.89
C SER A 74 -7.22 -16.58 5.80
N ASP A 75 -6.82 -16.89 7.03
CA ASP A 75 -7.50 -17.82 7.93
C ASP A 75 -7.67 -17.28 9.36
N ASN A 76 -7.59 -15.96 9.56
CA ASN A 76 -7.77 -15.31 10.85
C ASN A 76 -8.64 -14.06 10.69
N PHE A 77 -9.42 -13.71 11.71
CA PHE A 77 -10.21 -12.47 11.72
C PHE A 77 -9.32 -11.22 11.57
N ARG A 78 -8.11 -11.23 12.12
CA ARG A 78 -7.08 -10.20 11.87
C ARG A 78 -6.44 -10.36 10.50
N ALA A 79 -7.25 -10.29 9.46
CA ALA A 79 -6.83 -10.55 8.09
C ALA A 79 -6.03 -9.39 7.47
N PHE A 80 -6.21 -8.17 7.93
CA PHE A 80 -5.56 -6.96 7.42
C PHE A 80 -4.70 -6.28 8.47
N ARG A 81 -3.63 -5.62 8.02
CA ARG A 81 -2.74 -4.82 8.87
C ARG A 81 -2.18 -3.62 8.10
N SER A 82 -1.93 -2.54 8.83
CA SER A 82 -1.24 -1.34 8.35
C SER A 82 0.08 -1.17 9.14
N PRO A 83 1.18 -1.84 8.74
CA PRO A 83 2.39 -1.93 9.56
C PRO A 83 3.12 -0.61 9.73
N ASN A 84 3.04 0.28 8.72
CA ASN A 84 3.79 1.53 8.66
C ASN A 84 2.91 2.77 8.81
N TYR A 85 1.65 2.60 9.20
CA TYR A 85 0.74 3.72 9.42
C TYR A 85 -0.26 3.39 10.53
N PRO A 86 -0.46 4.30 11.49
CA PRO A 86 -1.41 4.07 12.57
C PRO A 86 -2.85 3.90 12.07
N PRO A 87 -3.72 3.24 12.84
CA PRO A 87 -5.15 3.23 12.59
C PRO A 87 -5.75 4.64 12.50
N LEU A 88 -6.75 4.81 11.62
CA LEU A 88 -7.53 6.04 11.51
C LEU A 88 -8.67 6.07 12.54
N ALA A 89 -9.20 4.89 12.87
CA ALA A 89 -10.15 4.71 13.97
C ALA A 89 -10.07 3.30 14.54
N GLU A 90 -10.48 3.16 15.78
CA GLU A 90 -10.66 1.88 16.47
C GLU A 90 -12.06 1.81 17.08
N ALA A 91 -12.78 0.75 16.78
CA ALA A 91 -14.10 0.47 17.35
C ALA A 91 -13.95 -0.34 18.64
N GLY A 92 -14.58 0.13 19.69
CA GLY A 92 -14.75 -0.52 20.98
C GLY A 92 -16.17 -0.29 21.48
N ILE A 93 -16.35 0.11 22.74
CA ILE A 93 -17.65 0.58 23.24
C ILE A 93 -18.10 1.83 22.48
N SER A 94 -17.16 2.63 22.05
CA SER A 94 -17.34 3.76 21.14
C SER A 94 -16.24 3.75 20.07
N ILE A 95 -16.48 4.41 18.95
CA ILE A 95 -15.50 4.56 17.89
C ILE A 95 -14.58 5.74 18.24
N ARG A 96 -13.29 5.47 18.37
CA ARG A 96 -12.26 6.47 18.63
C ARG A 96 -11.54 6.81 17.35
N TYR A 97 -11.64 8.05 16.91
CA TYR A 97 -10.97 8.57 15.72
C TYR A 97 -9.59 9.13 16.06
N SER A 98 -8.65 8.95 15.17
CA SER A 98 -7.28 9.47 15.29
C SER A 98 -7.11 10.70 14.39
N ASP A 99 -7.66 11.84 14.80
CA ASP A 99 -7.69 13.08 14.00
C ASP A 99 -6.32 13.50 13.47
N ARG A 100 -5.28 13.23 14.25
CA ARG A 100 -3.88 13.48 13.85
C ARG A 100 -3.47 12.71 12.59
N HIS A 101 -4.06 11.54 12.34
CA HIS A 101 -3.67 10.66 11.25
C HIS A 101 -4.69 10.68 10.09
N ILE A 102 -5.86 11.26 10.29
CA ILE A 102 -6.88 11.40 9.25
C ILE A 102 -6.51 12.57 8.34
N ARG A 103 -6.42 12.32 7.04
CA ARG A 103 -6.20 13.35 6.04
C ARG A 103 -7.50 14.10 5.77
N LYS A 104 -7.48 15.40 5.93
CA LYS A 104 -8.59 16.26 5.50
C LYS A 104 -8.38 16.71 4.05
N PRO A 105 -9.44 16.96 3.28
CA PRO A 105 -9.33 17.49 1.93
C PRO A 105 -8.86 18.96 1.97
N ASP A 106 -8.22 19.41 0.90
CA ASP A 106 -7.80 20.79 0.77
C ASP A 106 -9.00 21.76 0.65
N SER A 107 -10.15 21.27 0.21
CA SER A 107 -11.42 21.99 0.15
C SER A 107 -12.58 21.01 0.21
N TRP A 108 -13.59 21.34 1.01
CA TRP A 108 -14.83 20.56 1.12
C TRP A 108 -15.82 20.84 -0.02
N GLU A 109 -15.64 21.93 -0.77
CA GLU A 109 -16.53 22.35 -1.85
C GLU A 109 -16.12 21.76 -3.21
N LYS A 110 -14.86 21.38 -3.36
CA LYS A 110 -14.37 20.80 -4.60
C LYS A 110 -14.98 19.41 -4.85
N ARG A 111 -15.37 19.17 -6.09
CA ARG A 111 -15.78 17.81 -6.51
C ARG A 111 -14.55 16.92 -6.61
N PRO A 112 -14.64 15.66 -6.16
CA PRO A 112 -13.57 14.70 -6.36
C PRO A 112 -13.25 14.49 -7.84
N LEU A 113 -11.97 14.32 -8.15
CA LEU A 113 -11.51 13.91 -9.48
C LEU A 113 -11.42 12.38 -9.53
N PHE A 114 -11.82 11.84 -10.68
CA PHE A 114 -11.80 10.40 -10.92
C PHE A 114 -10.78 10.08 -12.02
N HIS A 115 -9.64 9.52 -11.63
CA HIS A 115 -8.61 9.03 -12.54
C HIS A 115 -9.00 7.61 -12.98
N LYS A 116 -9.45 7.47 -14.21
CA LYS A 116 -9.96 6.19 -14.73
C LYS A 116 -8.87 5.33 -15.38
N GLU A 117 -7.79 5.96 -15.79
CA GLU A 117 -6.69 5.28 -16.48
C GLU A 117 -5.50 5.07 -15.55
N LEU A 118 -4.95 3.88 -15.57
CA LEU A 118 -3.75 3.49 -14.84
C LEU A 118 -2.77 2.86 -15.83
N ASP A 119 -1.50 3.21 -15.72
CA ASP A 119 -0.45 2.54 -16.49
C ASP A 119 -0.15 1.18 -15.86
N THR A 120 -0.46 0.12 -16.57
CA THR A 120 -0.27 -1.27 -16.11
C THR A 120 1.10 -1.84 -16.46
N ARG A 121 1.97 -1.07 -17.14
CA ARG A 121 3.32 -1.49 -17.54
C ARG A 121 4.29 -1.47 -16.38
N VAL A 122 3.92 -2.11 -15.27
CA VAL A 122 4.70 -2.23 -14.05
C VAL A 122 4.93 -3.70 -13.74
N SER A 123 6.18 -4.07 -13.47
CA SER A 123 6.56 -5.41 -13.03
C SER A 123 7.15 -5.39 -11.62
N ILE A 124 7.18 -6.55 -10.98
CA ILE A 124 7.80 -6.73 -9.66
C ILE A 124 8.96 -7.70 -9.82
N LEU A 125 10.13 -7.31 -9.36
CA LEU A 125 11.31 -8.15 -9.24
C LEU A 125 11.59 -8.42 -7.75
N LYS A 126 11.25 -9.61 -7.28
CA LYS A 126 11.60 -10.03 -5.92
C LYS A 126 12.96 -10.71 -5.93
N LEU A 127 13.94 -10.12 -5.26
CA LEU A 127 15.25 -10.73 -5.11
C LEU A 127 15.21 -11.92 -4.15
N HIS A 128 15.90 -12.99 -4.51
CA HIS A 128 16.07 -14.17 -3.68
C HIS A 128 17.43 -14.82 -3.90
N PRO A 129 17.96 -15.61 -2.93
CA PRO A 129 19.18 -16.38 -3.16
C PRO A 129 19.03 -17.30 -4.37
N GLY A 130 20.03 -17.31 -5.24
CA GLY A 130 20.01 -18.13 -6.47
C GLY A 130 19.26 -17.51 -7.66
N ILE A 131 18.77 -16.27 -7.56
CA ILE A 131 18.25 -15.56 -8.74
C ILE A 131 19.34 -15.41 -9.79
N THR A 132 18.99 -15.63 -11.05
CA THR A 132 19.96 -15.63 -12.16
C THR A 132 19.96 -14.29 -12.90
N PRO A 133 21.13 -13.94 -13.56
CA PRO A 133 21.19 -12.75 -14.41
C PRO A 133 20.14 -12.73 -15.50
N HIS A 134 19.81 -13.90 -16.07
CA HIS A 134 18.82 -14.02 -17.12
C HIS A 134 17.43 -13.57 -16.65
N ILE A 135 16.98 -14.05 -15.48
CA ILE A 135 15.67 -13.66 -14.91
C ILE A 135 15.63 -12.17 -14.62
N VAL A 136 16.69 -11.64 -13.99
CA VAL A 136 16.76 -10.22 -13.65
C VAL A 136 16.70 -9.36 -14.92
N ARG A 137 17.48 -9.68 -15.94
CA ARG A 137 17.48 -8.97 -17.22
C ARG A 137 16.13 -9.04 -17.92
N THR A 138 15.51 -10.22 -17.95
CA THR A 138 14.18 -10.41 -18.56
C THR A 138 13.15 -9.48 -17.94
N ILE A 139 13.19 -9.27 -16.63
CA ILE A 139 12.20 -8.41 -15.93
C ILE A 139 12.58 -6.93 -16.05
N LEU A 140 13.85 -6.56 -15.77
CA LEU A 140 14.27 -5.16 -15.74
C LEU A 140 14.31 -4.53 -17.12
N CYS A 141 14.76 -5.27 -18.14
CA CYS A 141 14.96 -4.75 -19.49
C CYS A 141 13.82 -5.12 -20.45
N SER A 142 12.69 -5.66 -19.94
CA SER A 142 11.52 -5.95 -20.78
C SER A 142 10.99 -4.70 -21.47
N THR A 143 10.69 -4.79 -22.76
CA THR A 143 10.06 -3.68 -23.53
C THR A 143 8.63 -3.41 -23.09
N ASP A 144 7.96 -4.40 -22.50
CA ASP A 144 6.56 -4.32 -22.08
C ASP A 144 6.39 -3.60 -20.74
N THR A 145 7.48 -3.29 -20.04
CA THR A 145 7.44 -2.58 -18.76
C THR A 145 8.00 -1.17 -18.87
N ARG A 146 7.41 -0.25 -18.14
CA ARG A 146 7.88 1.12 -17.95
C ARG A 146 8.52 1.32 -16.59
N ALA A 147 8.03 0.59 -15.59
CA ALA A 147 8.53 0.65 -14.23
C ALA A 147 8.72 -0.73 -13.65
N VAL A 148 9.71 -0.89 -12.77
CA VAL A 148 9.92 -2.13 -12.00
C VAL A 148 10.08 -1.80 -10.52
N ILE A 149 9.29 -2.48 -9.71
CA ILE A 149 9.41 -2.47 -8.26
C ILE A 149 10.39 -3.59 -7.90
N ILE A 150 11.53 -3.23 -7.31
CA ILE A 150 12.57 -4.18 -6.88
C ILE A 150 12.37 -4.42 -5.38
N GLU A 151 11.91 -5.62 -5.01
CA GLU A 151 11.81 -6.06 -3.62
C GLU A 151 13.16 -6.57 -3.13
N THR A 152 13.84 -5.75 -2.34
CA THR A 152 15.18 -6.02 -1.80
C THR A 152 15.14 -6.53 -0.35
N TYR A 153 16.30 -6.97 0.16
CA TYR A 153 16.41 -7.49 1.52
C TYR A 153 16.46 -6.37 2.57
N GLY A 154 15.79 -6.56 3.69
CA GLY A 154 15.87 -5.68 4.86
C GLY A 154 15.69 -4.20 4.50
N ALA A 155 16.67 -3.38 4.81
CA ALA A 155 16.62 -1.93 4.58
C ALA A 155 17.04 -1.49 3.15
N GLY A 156 17.00 -2.39 2.17
CA GLY A 156 17.33 -2.04 0.78
C GLY A 156 18.57 -2.76 0.24
N ASN A 157 18.97 -3.88 0.86
CA ASN A 157 20.12 -4.66 0.42
C ASN A 157 19.81 -5.56 -0.79
N ALA A 158 20.85 -5.77 -1.60
CA ALA A 158 20.82 -6.67 -2.75
C ALA A 158 22.06 -7.56 -2.76
N PRO A 159 22.09 -8.64 -3.57
CA PRO A 159 23.32 -9.42 -3.77
C PRO A 159 24.46 -8.55 -4.28
N SER A 160 25.66 -8.69 -3.67
CA SER A 160 26.88 -7.99 -4.10
C SER A 160 27.47 -8.66 -5.35
N LYS A 161 26.78 -8.53 -6.48
CA LYS A 161 27.15 -9.12 -7.77
C LYS A 161 27.25 -8.02 -8.83
N GLU A 162 28.39 -7.93 -9.50
CA GLU A 162 28.60 -6.93 -10.56
C GLU A 162 27.54 -7.01 -11.67
N TRP A 163 27.20 -8.23 -12.11
CA TRP A 163 26.18 -8.42 -13.13
C TRP A 163 24.81 -7.80 -12.76
N LEU A 164 24.47 -7.72 -11.46
CA LEU A 164 23.20 -7.11 -11.03
C LEU A 164 23.23 -5.60 -11.27
N LEU A 165 24.33 -4.95 -10.91
CA LEU A 165 24.54 -3.51 -11.13
C LEU A 165 24.55 -3.17 -12.62
N ASP A 166 25.19 -4.00 -13.44
CA ASP A 166 25.23 -3.79 -14.89
C ASP A 166 23.83 -3.84 -15.51
N ILE A 167 23.01 -4.82 -15.10
CA ILE A 167 21.63 -4.93 -15.59
C ILE A 167 20.77 -3.77 -15.09
N VAL A 168 20.96 -3.32 -13.84
CA VAL A 168 20.24 -2.15 -13.29
C VAL A 168 20.59 -0.89 -14.07
N LYS A 169 21.89 -0.64 -14.34
CA LYS A 169 22.35 0.50 -15.16
C LYS A 169 21.78 0.43 -16.58
N GLU A 170 21.78 -0.75 -17.18
CA GLU A 170 21.17 -0.97 -18.50
C GLU A 170 19.70 -0.59 -18.50
N ALA A 171 18.91 -1.10 -17.55
CA ALA A 171 17.49 -0.77 -17.41
C ALA A 171 17.26 0.73 -17.17
N SER A 172 18.06 1.36 -16.31
CA SER A 172 18.03 2.81 -16.07
C SER A 172 18.33 3.60 -17.35
N SER A 173 19.34 3.18 -18.13
CA SER A 173 19.66 3.82 -19.42
C SER A 173 18.56 3.69 -20.46
N MET A 174 17.73 2.65 -20.38
CA MET A 174 16.50 2.48 -21.19
C MET A 174 15.35 3.39 -20.73
N GLY A 175 15.54 4.24 -19.73
CA GLY A 175 14.52 5.12 -19.18
C GLY A 175 13.49 4.43 -18.30
N LYS A 176 13.80 3.25 -17.74
CA LYS A 176 12.94 2.55 -16.79
C LYS A 176 12.90 3.28 -15.45
N ILE A 177 11.73 3.33 -14.85
CA ILE A 177 11.55 3.79 -13.47
C ILE A 177 11.80 2.58 -12.57
N LEU A 178 12.85 2.64 -11.74
CA LEU A 178 13.22 1.59 -10.82
C LEU A 178 12.95 2.04 -9.39
N LEU A 179 12.10 1.30 -8.67
CA LEU A 179 11.71 1.64 -7.30
C LEU A 179 12.16 0.53 -6.36
N ASN A 180 13.02 0.87 -5.39
CA ASN A 180 13.43 -0.06 -4.35
C ASN A 180 12.43 -0.08 -3.20
N VAL A 181 11.92 -1.27 -2.86
CA VAL A 181 11.08 -1.50 -1.69
C VAL A 181 11.63 -2.67 -0.87
N THR A 182 11.32 -2.68 0.41
CA THR A 182 11.70 -3.82 1.27
C THR A 182 10.76 -5.00 1.12
N GLN A 183 11.30 -6.21 1.21
CA GLN A 183 10.50 -7.43 1.37
C GLN A 183 9.87 -7.55 2.76
N CYS A 184 10.32 -6.75 3.72
CA CYS A 184 9.74 -6.75 5.06
C CYS A 184 8.37 -6.07 5.06
N MET A 185 7.45 -6.60 5.83
CA MET A 185 6.10 -6.02 5.95
C MET A 185 6.08 -4.66 6.64
N ALA A 186 7.07 -4.39 7.49
CA ALA A 186 7.22 -3.14 8.23
C ALA A 186 8.63 -2.57 8.07
N GLY A 187 8.76 -1.27 8.26
CA GLY A 187 10.01 -0.55 8.07
C GLY A 187 10.07 0.16 6.71
N SER A 188 11.24 0.65 6.36
CA SER A 188 11.49 1.40 5.12
C SER A 188 12.84 1.05 4.53
N VAL A 189 13.00 1.32 3.25
CA VAL A 189 14.29 1.27 2.58
C VAL A 189 15.10 2.51 2.96
N ASN A 190 16.37 2.29 3.33
CA ASN A 190 17.38 3.32 3.43
C ASN A 190 18.65 2.83 2.74
N MET A 191 18.82 3.21 1.48
CA MET A 191 19.93 2.75 0.65
C MET A 191 21.30 3.29 1.08
N ASP A 192 21.35 4.26 1.98
CA ASP A 192 22.58 4.86 2.46
C ASP A 192 23.24 4.07 3.60
N ILE A 193 22.54 3.12 4.21
CA ILE A 193 23.06 2.30 5.32
C ILE A 193 24.14 1.31 4.85
N TYR A 194 23.93 0.66 3.72
CA TYR A 194 24.81 -0.41 3.23
C TYR A 194 25.40 -0.08 1.87
N ALA A 195 26.63 -0.58 1.62
CA ALA A 195 27.32 -0.36 0.35
C ALA A 195 26.50 -0.84 -0.86
N THR A 196 25.84 -1.99 -0.75
CA THR A 196 25.00 -2.53 -1.84
C THR A 196 23.78 -1.66 -2.15
N GLY A 197 23.19 -1.01 -1.13
CA GLY A 197 22.14 -0.04 -1.32
C GLY A 197 22.62 1.21 -2.05
N LYS A 198 23.79 1.75 -1.67
CA LYS A 198 24.42 2.90 -2.33
C LYS A 198 24.69 2.63 -3.81
N PHE A 199 25.22 1.45 -4.13
CA PHE A 199 25.48 1.06 -5.52
C PHE A 199 24.18 0.98 -6.35
N LEU A 200 23.09 0.47 -5.80
CA LEU A 200 21.80 0.49 -6.49
C LEU A 200 21.31 1.92 -6.75
N LYS A 201 21.45 2.82 -5.78
CA LYS A 201 21.10 4.24 -5.90
C LYS A 201 21.94 4.93 -7.00
N GLU A 202 23.26 4.68 -7.03
CA GLU A 202 24.17 5.18 -8.06
C GLU A 202 23.88 4.60 -9.45
N ALA A 203 23.33 3.39 -9.50
CA ALA A 203 22.92 2.73 -10.74
C ALA A 203 21.57 3.22 -11.29
N GLY A 204 20.84 4.08 -10.56
CA GLY A 204 19.60 4.70 -11.02
C GLY A 204 18.32 4.14 -10.41
N VAL A 205 18.40 3.48 -9.24
CA VAL A 205 17.24 3.01 -8.45
C VAL A 205 16.78 4.07 -7.48
#